data_4f0e632a44e968dec37502f844dee3a0
#
_entry.id   4f0e632a44e968dec37502f844dee3a0
#
_cell.length_a   1.000
_cell.length_b   1.000
_cell.length_c   1.000
_cell.angle_alpha   90.00
_cell.angle_beta   90.00
_cell.angle_gamma   90.00
#
_symmetry.space_group_name_H-M   'P 1'
#
loop_
_entity.id
_entity.type
_entity.pdbx_description
1 polymer ?
#
loop_
_entity_poly.entity_id
_entity_poly.type
_entity_poly.pdbx_seq_one_letter_code
_entity_poly.pdbx_strand_id
1 'polypeptide(L)'
;MNKIYIGVLFLSLVFSYFVDIQVDVSDIVTFLSIIMGFQITAFSLLFTSDTVKELYKHKSSYNPKITQKHELKNYYKLSFNTSIVSIFILLFVPKNLPSIGHLLYLPIVTLNCYTLYKTNQFLYKIFIKENSNTKS
;
A
#
# COMPACT_ATOMS: atom_id res chain seq x y z
N MET A 1 1.73 -8.83 11.85
CA MET A 1 1.87 -7.91 10.69
C MET A 1 3.32 -7.50 10.44
N ASN A 2 4.09 -7.15 11.48
CA ASN A 2 5.45 -6.62 11.30
C ASN A 2 6.49 -7.59 10.72
N LYS A 3 6.42 -8.89 11.01
CA LYS A 3 7.42 -9.87 10.53
C LYS A 3 7.45 -10.07 9.01
N ILE A 4 6.28 -10.03 8.37
CA ILE A 4 6.16 -10.20 6.91
C ILE A 4 6.70 -8.95 6.18
N TYR A 5 6.44 -7.75 6.70
CA TYR A 5 6.99 -6.51 6.14
C TYR A 5 8.52 -6.50 6.18
N ILE A 6 9.10 -6.91 7.31
CA ILE A 6 10.55 -7.00 7.47
C ILE A 6 11.14 -8.03 6.51
N GLY A 7 10.47 -9.18 6.33
CA GLY A 7 10.89 -10.21 5.38
C GLY A 7 10.86 -9.72 3.93
N VAL A 8 9.80 -9.03 3.53
CA VAL A 8 9.66 -8.45 2.17
C VAL A 8 10.73 -7.39 1.91
N LEU A 9 10.97 -6.50 2.89
CA LEU A 9 12.02 -5.48 2.79
C LEU A 9 13.41 -6.11 2.69
N PHE A 10 13.72 -7.09 3.54
CA PHE A 10 15.01 -7.77 3.51
C PHE A 10 15.25 -8.48 2.18
N LEU A 11 14.24 -9.21 1.69
CA LEU A 11 14.33 -9.92 0.41
C LEU A 11 14.52 -8.96 -0.77
N SER A 12 13.83 -7.82 -0.76
CA SER A 12 13.97 -6.80 -1.82
C SER A 12 15.32 -6.09 -1.76
N LEU A 13 15.89 -5.86 -0.59
CA LEU A 13 17.26 -5.33 -0.43
C LEU A 13 18.31 -6.30 -0.98
N VAL A 14 18.20 -7.58 -0.63
CA VAL A 14 19.11 -8.62 -1.13
C VAL A 14 19.01 -8.70 -2.66
N PHE A 15 17.80 -8.71 -3.21
CA PHE A 15 17.60 -8.76 -4.65
C PHE A 15 18.14 -7.51 -5.37
N SER A 16 17.96 -6.32 -4.77
CA SER A 16 18.50 -5.06 -5.29
C SER A 16 20.04 -5.04 -5.35
N TYR A 17 20.70 -5.77 -4.47
CA TYR A 17 22.16 -5.90 -4.49
C TYR A 17 22.67 -6.74 -5.67
N PHE A 18 21.88 -7.75 -6.11
CA PHE A 18 22.25 -8.63 -7.22
C PHE A 18 21.82 -8.12 -8.59
N VAL A 19 20.85 -7.21 -8.66
CA VAL A 19 20.28 -6.74 -9.92
C VAL A 19 20.55 -5.24 -10.05
N ASP A 20 21.38 -4.88 -10.99
CA ASP A 20 21.68 -3.48 -11.34
C ASP A 20 20.51 -2.93 -12.19
N ILE A 21 19.52 -2.37 -11.53
CA ILE A 21 18.34 -1.79 -12.19
C ILE A 21 18.61 -0.30 -12.41
N GLN A 22 18.86 0.07 -13.64
CA GLN A 22 18.97 1.48 -14.05
C GLN A 22 17.58 2.05 -14.34
N VAL A 23 16.95 2.63 -13.32
CA VAL A 23 15.67 3.34 -13.44
C VAL A 23 15.87 4.79 -13.02
N ASP A 24 15.26 5.71 -13.76
CA ASP A 24 15.28 7.13 -13.39
C ASP A 24 14.40 7.34 -12.13
N VAL A 25 14.94 8.11 -11.18
CA VAL A 25 14.20 8.54 -9.97
C VAL A 25 12.87 9.22 -10.35
N SER A 26 12.87 9.99 -11.43
CA SER A 26 11.70 10.67 -11.96
C SER A 26 10.57 9.70 -12.30
N ASP A 27 10.90 8.57 -12.90
CA ASP A 27 9.92 7.56 -13.30
C ASP A 27 9.29 6.90 -12.07
N ILE A 28 10.09 6.61 -11.05
CA ILE A 28 9.60 6.03 -9.79
C ILE A 28 8.71 7.03 -9.05
N VAL A 29 9.11 8.28 -8.95
CA VAL A 29 8.30 9.34 -8.32
C VAL A 29 6.98 9.53 -9.07
N THR A 30 7.01 9.52 -10.39
CA THR A 30 5.81 9.61 -11.24
C THR A 30 4.89 8.41 -10.99
N PHE A 31 5.42 7.20 -11.00
CA PHE A 31 4.66 5.98 -10.70
C PHE A 31 4.00 6.03 -9.32
N LEU A 32 4.74 6.41 -8.27
CA LEU A 32 4.20 6.53 -6.93
C LEU A 32 3.13 7.62 -6.81
N SER A 33 3.29 8.73 -7.53
CA SER A 33 2.31 9.83 -7.58
C SER A 33 1.00 9.40 -8.23
N ILE A 34 1.07 8.62 -9.31
CA ILE A 34 -0.11 8.02 -9.97
C ILE A 34 -0.83 7.08 -9.00
N ILE A 35 -0.09 6.20 -8.32
CA ILE A 35 -0.64 5.30 -7.31
C ILE A 35 -1.35 6.08 -6.21
N MET A 36 -0.74 7.14 -5.69
CA MET A 36 -1.36 8.00 -4.67
C MET A 36 -2.64 8.66 -5.16
N GLY A 37 -2.65 9.22 -6.36
CA GLY A 37 -3.84 9.81 -6.96
C GLY A 37 -4.98 8.81 -7.07
N PHE A 38 -4.68 7.60 -7.52
CA PHE A 38 -5.66 6.51 -7.59
C PHE A 38 -6.20 6.11 -6.21
N GLN A 39 -5.32 6.01 -5.20
CA GLN A 39 -5.72 5.70 -3.83
C GLN A 39 -6.65 6.77 -3.23
N ILE A 40 -6.35 8.06 -3.42
CA ILE A 40 -7.18 9.16 -2.92
C ILE A 40 -8.57 9.09 -3.55
N THR A 41 -8.65 8.89 -4.86
CA THR A 41 -9.92 8.79 -5.58
C THR A 41 -10.72 7.56 -5.13
N ALA A 42 -10.10 6.40 -5.05
CA ALA A 42 -10.74 5.18 -4.59
C ALA A 42 -11.22 5.31 -3.14
N PHE A 43 -10.42 5.93 -2.26
CA PHE A 43 -10.77 6.19 -0.88
C PHE A 43 -12.00 7.12 -0.78
N SER A 44 -12.00 8.22 -1.52
CA SER A 44 -13.12 9.16 -1.54
C SER A 44 -14.42 8.49 -1.99
N LEU A 45 -14.39 7.72 -3.07
CA LEU A 45 -15.56 7.00 -3.58
C LEU A 45 -16.06 5.95 -2.58
N LEU A 46 -15.15 5.18 -1.99
CA LEU A 46 -15.52 4.15 -1.03
C LEU A 46 -16.14 4.73 0.25
N PHE A 47 -15.57 5.80 0.79
CA PHE A 47 -16.06 6.38 2.05
C PHE A 47 -17.35 7.17 1.91
N THR A 48 -17.75 7.55 0.70
CA THR A 48 -19.06 8.14 0.41
C THR A 48 -20.13 7.11 0.09
N SER A 49 -19.76 5.85 -0.21
CA SER A 49 -20.70 4.78 -0.54
C SER A 49 -21.46 4.25 0.68
N ASP A 50 -22.70 3.83 0.46
CA ASP A 50 -23.55 3.21 1.50
C ASP A 50 -22.97 1.88 1.98
N THR A 51 -22.30 1.14 1.11
CA THR A 51 -21.59 -0.10 1.44
C THR A 51 -20.62 0.09 2.60
N VAL A 52 -19.85 1.19 2.61
CA VAL A 52 -18.91 1.46 3.70
C VAL A 52 -19.61 1.88 4.98
N LYS A 53 -20.82 2.48 4.89
CA LYS A 53 -21.64 2.76 6.09
C LYS A 53 -22.03 1.46 6.79
N GLU A 54 -22.32 0.40 6.04
CA GLU A 54 -22.64 -0.91 6.61
C GLU A 54 -21.45 -1.58 7.30
N LEU A 55 -20.21 -1.31 6.86
CA LEU A 55 -19.02 -1.85 7.50
C LEU A 55 -18.83 -1.42 8.97
N TYR A 56 -19.55 -0.40 9.43
CA TYR A 56 -19.60 -0.06 10.84
C TYR A 56 -20.31 -1.12 11.69
N LYS A 57 -21.26 -1.85 11.12
CA LYS A 57 -22.04 -2.87 11.80
C LYS A 57 -21.23 -4.17 12.01
N HIS A 58 -20.18 -4.38 11.22
CA HIS A 58 -19.39 -5.61 11.25
C HIS A 58 -18.08 -5.42 12.01
N LYS A 59 -17.77 -6.38 12.90
CA LYS A 59 -16.48 -6.43 13.60
C LYS A 59 -15.38 -6.92 12.65
N SER A 60 -14.16 -6.44 12.88
CA SER A 60 -12.98 -6.90 12.14
C SER A 60 -12.74 -8.39 12.36
N SER A 61 -12.31 -9.10 11.30
CA SER A 61 -11.93 -10.52 11.38
C SER A 61 -10.63 -10.73 12.15
N TYR A 62 -9.76 -9.72 12.24
CA TYR A 62 -8.46 -9.81 12.92
C TYR A 62 -8.49 -9.28 14.34
N ASN A 63 -9.36 -8.30 14.62
CA ASN A 63 -9.46 -7.72 15.95
C ASN A 63 -10.93 -7.39 16.25
N PRO A 64 -11.61 -8.16 17.13
CA PRO A 64 -13.03 -7.97 17.43
C PRO A 64 -13.33 -6.65 18.18
N LYS A 65 -12.29 -5.91 18.61
CA LYS A 65 -12.45 -4.60 19.27
C LYS A 65 -12.62 -3.45 18.27
N ILE A 66 -12.34 -3.67 17.00
CA ILE A 66 -12.45 -2.64 15.96
C ILE A 66 -13.44 -3.07 14.87
N THR A 67 -14.03 -2.09 14.18
CA THR A 67 -14.92 -2.35 13.05
C THR A 67 -14.13 -2.59 11.76
N GLN A 68 -14.75 -3.27 10.80
CA GLN A 68 -14.14 -3.47 9.47
C GLN A 68 -13.83 -2.14 8.78
N LYS A 69 -14.66 -1.11 8.99
CA LYS A 69 -14.37 0.24 8.47
C LYS A 69 -13.08 0.81 9.06
N HIS A 70 -12.85 0.65 10.35
CA HIS A 70 -11.64 1.14 10.99
C HIS A 70 -10.39 0.42 10.46
N GLU A 71 -10.52 -0.89 10.24
CA GLU A 71 -9.46 -1.70 9.63
C GLU A 71 -9.14 -1.24 8.20
N LEU A 72 -10.16 -1.01 7.36
CA LEU A 72 -10.02 -0.47 6.01
C LEU A 72 -9.29 0.89 6.03
N LYS A 73 -9.73 1.80 6.90
CA LYS A 73 -9.08 3.10 7.08
C LYS A 73 -7.60 2.97 7.43
N ASN A 74 -7.23 2.01 8.28
CA ASN A 74 -5.85 1.79 8.67
C ASN A 74 -4.99 1.26 7.51
N TYR A 75 -5.54 0.37 6.65
CA TYR A 75 -4.83 -0.09 5.45
C TYR A 75 -4.57 1.05 4.47
N TYR A 76 -5.58 1.89 4.19
CA TYR A 76 -5.41 3.05 3.33
C TYR A 76 -4.41 4.06 3.90
N LYS A 77 -4.52 4.37 5.21
CA LYS A 77 -3.58 5.28 5.88
C LYS A 77 -2.15 4.77 5.79
N LEU A 78 -1.95 3.46 6.00
CA LEU A 78 -0.62 2.85 5.91
C LEU A 78 -0.07 2.97 4.49
N SER A 79 -0.85 2.59 3.48
CA SER A 79 -0.44 2.63 2.07
C SER A 79 -0.12 4.06 1.63
N PHE A 80 -0.96 5.02 1.97
CA PHE A 80 -0.77 6.43 1.64
C PHE A 80 0.47 7.03 2.30
N ASN A 81 0.64 6.81 3.61
CA ASN A 81 1.82 7.29 4.32
C ASN A 81 3.11 6.67 3.78
N THR A 82 3.07 5.37 3.43
CA THR A 82 4.23 4.70 2.82
C THR A 82 4.61 5.36 1.51
N SER A 83 3.63 5.68 0.65
CA SER A 83 3.90 6.35 -0.63
C SER A 83 4.48 7.75 -0.45
N ILE A 84 3.91 8.56 0.47
CA ILE A 84 4.45 9.89 0.78
C ILE A 84 5.90 9.80 1.26
N VAL A 85 6.17 8.98 2.27
CA VAL A 85 7.52 8.82 2.83
C VAL A 85 8.49 8.34 1.75
N SER A 86 8.07 7.43 0.88
CA SER A 86 8.86 6.93 -0.24
C SER A 86 9.25 8.06 -1.21
N ILE A 87 8.30 8.91 -1.59
CA ILE A 87 8.57 10.05 -2.47
C ILE A 87 9.55 11.02 -1.80
N PHE A 88 9.35 11.35 -0.51
CA PHE A 88 10.28 12.20 0.22
C PHE A 88 11.69 11.61 0.23
N ILE A 89 11.85 10.33 0.56
CA ILE A 89 13.16 9.67 0.55
C ILE A 89 13.82 9.80 -0.84
N LEU A 90 13.07 9.53 -1.92
CA LEU A 90 13.60 9.61 -3.28
C LEU A 90 14.02 11.02 -3.69
N LEU A 91 13.28 12.04 -3.26
CA LEU A 91 13.62 13.43 -3.55
C LEU A 91 14.90 13.91 -2.83
N PHE A 92 15.19 13.33 -1.66
CA PHE A 92 16.38 13.67 -0.87
C PHE A 92 17.59 12.79 -1.15
N VAL A 93 17.46 11.74 -1.97
CA VAL A 93 18.63 10.93 -2.40
C VAL A 93 19.53 11.81 -3.27
N PRO A 94 20.79 12.05 -2.86
CA PRO A 94 21.70 12.90 -3.63
C PRO A 94 21.96 12.27 -5.01
N LYS A 95 21.83 13.08 -6.06
CA LYS A 95 22.13 12.66 -7.44
C LYS A 95 23.58 12.19 -7.62
N ASN A 96 24.45 12.57 -6.69
CA ASN A 96 25.88 12.24 -6.71
C ASN A 96 26.21 10.86 -6.09
N LEU A 97 25.21 10.13 -5.57
CA LEU A 97 25.38 8.82 -4.98
C LEU A 97 24.48 7.78 -5.70
N PRO A 98 24.75 7.50 -6.97
CA PRO A 98 23.93 6.59 -7.77
C PRO A 98 23.82 5.20 -7.13
N SER A 99 24.89 4.69 -6.54
CA SER A 99 24.92 3.37 -5.89
C SER A 99 23.92 3.19 -4.75
N ILE A 100 23.67 4.23 -3.95
CA ILE A 100 22.69 4.19 -2.86
C ILE A 100 21.27 4.29 -3.42
N GLY A 101 21.08 5.11 -4.46
CA GLY A 101 19.81 5.22 -5.15
C GLY A 101 19.34 3.87 -5.69
N HIS A 102 20.17 3.18 -6.43
CA HIS A 102 19.85 1.86 -7.00
C HIS A 102 19.44 0.85 -5.91
N LEU A 103 20.13 0.85 -4.77
CA LEU A 103 19.82 -0.04 -3.66
C LEU A 103 18.44 0.23 -3.02
N LEU A 104 17.96 1.49 -3.05
CA LEU A 104 16.71 1.91 -2.42
C LEU A 104 15.49 1.78 -3.32
N TYR A 105 15.63 1.83 -4.64
CA TYR A 105 14.50 1.87 -5.57
C TYR A 105 13.62 0.62 -5.48
N LEU A 106 14.22 -0.55 -5.54
CA LEU A 106 13.49 -1.81 -5.51
C LEU A 106 12.72 -2.02 -4.18
N PRO A 107 13.33 -1.83 -2.99
CA PRO A 107 12.62 -1.89 -1.72
C PRO A 107 11.45 -0.91 -1.63
N ILE A 108 11.60 0.31 -2.12
CA ILE A 108 10.56 1.33 -2.11
C ILE A 108 9.38 0.90 -2.97
N VAL A 109 9.62 0.50 -4.22
CA VAL A 109 8.56 0.03 -5.13
C VAL A 109 7.88 -1.21 -4.57
N THR A 110 8.65 -2.20 -4.12
CA THR A 110 8.12 -3.44 -3.56
C THR A 110 7.24 -3.20 -2.34
N LEU A 111 7.65 -2.30 -1.43
CA LEU A 111 6.88 -1.96 -0.24
C LEU A 111 5.55 -1.29 -0.61
N ASN A 112 5.57 -0.37 -1.57
CA ASN A 112 4.35 0.29 -2.05
C ASN A 112 3.39 -0.71 -2.74
N CYS A 113 3.90 -1.57 -3.62
CA CYS A 113 3.11 -2.63 -4.25
C CYS A 113 2.51 -3.60 -3.21
N TYR A 114 3.28 -3.96 -2.18
CA TYR A 114 2.79 -4.83 -1.13
C TYR A 114 1.67 -4.20 -0.30
N THR A 115 1.79 -2.92 0.08
CA THR A 115 0.73 -2.22 0.82
C THR A 115 -0.55 -2.07 0.00
N LEU A 116 -0.42 -1.77 -1.29
CA LEU A 116 -1.54 -1.76 -2.24
C LEU A 116 -2.21 -3.12 -2.36
N TYR A 117 -1.43 -4.17 -2.56
CA TYR A 117 -1.94 -5.54 -2.65
C TYR A 117 -2.76 -5.91 -1.40
N LYS A 118 -2.26 -5.58 -0.21
CA LYS A 118 -2.97 -5.84 1.06
C LYS A 118 -4.28 -5.05 1.15
N THR A 119 -4.28 -3.80 0.75
CA THR A 119 -5.49 -2.97 0.70
C THR A 119 -6.52 -3.58 -0.25
N ASN A 120 -6.11 -3.95 -1.45
CA ASN A 120 -6.98 -4.57 -2.45
C ASN A 120 -7.50 -5.94 -2.00
N GLN A 121 -6.68 -6.79 -1.39
CA GLN A 121 -7.12 -8.05 -0.81
C GLN A 121 -8.21 -7.87 0.25
N PHE A 122 -8.07 -6.83 1.08
CA PHE A 122 -9.07 -6.53 2.10
C PHE A 122 -10.39 -6.10 1.47
N LEU A 123 -10.35 -5.22 0.47
CA LEU A 123 -11.53 -4.80 -0.30
C LEU A 123 -12.23 -5.99 -0.96
N TYR A 124 -11.47 -6.83 -1.64
CA TYR A 124 -12.00 -8.01 -2.30
C TYR A 124 -12.76 -8.94 -1.34
N LYS A 125 -12.23 -9.16 -0.14
CA LYS A 125 -12.90 -9.94 0.90
C LYS A 125 -14.22 -9.34 1.35
N ILE A 126 -14.30 -8.00 1.46
CA ILE A 126 -15.52 -7.29 1.82
C ILE A 126 -16.58 -7.51 0.74
N PHE A 127 -16.25 -7.24 -0.53
CA PHE A 127 -17.20 -7.34 -1.63
C PHE A 127 -17.73 -8.75 -1.87
N ILE A 128 -16.90 -9.78 -1.71
CA ILE A 128 -17.35 -11.17 -1.86
C ILE A 128 -18.30 -11.57 -0.73
N LYS A 129 -17.99 -11.17 0.51
CA LYS A 129 -18.83 -11.51 1.66
C LYS A 129 -20.20 -10.86 1.56
N GLU A 130 -20.29 -9.66 1.02
CA GLU A 130 -21.56 -8.96 0.81
C GLU A 130 -22.43 -9.69 -0.23
N ASN A 131 -21.86 -10.10 -1.35
CA ASN A 131 -22.57 -10.85 -2.37
C ASN A 131 -23.08 -12.22 -1.91
N SER A 132 -22.46 -12.85 -0.92
CA SER A 132 -22.94 -14.13 -0.36
C SER A 132 -24.13 -13.93 0.60
N ASN A 133 -24.22 -12.79 1.27
CA ASN A 133 -25.32 -12.50 2.20
C ASN A 133 -26.59 -11.95 1.52
N THR A 134 -26.49 -11.46 0.29
CA THR A 134 -27.65 -10.98 -0.49
C THR A 134 -28.37 -12.10 -1.24
N LYS A 135 -27.82 -13.33 -1.25
CA LYS A 135 -28.40 -14.50 -1.91
C LYS A 135 -29.14 -15.47 -0.97
N SER A 136 -29.23 -15.14 0.31
CA SER A 136 -30.03 -15.87 1.32
C SER A 136 -31.24 -15.03 1.74
#